data_178077623f9c86bce7d86deac12016b7
#
_entry.id   178077623f9c86bce7d86deac12016b7
#
_cell.length_a   1.000
_cell.length_b   1.000
_cell.length_c   1.000
_cell.angle_alpha   90.00
_cell.angle_beta   90.00
_cell.angle_gamma   90.00
#
_symmetry.space_group_name_H-M   'P 1'
#
loop_
_entity.id
_entity.type
_entity.pdbx_description
1 polymer ?
#
loop_
_entity_poly.entity_id
_entity_poly.type
_entity_poly.pdbx_seq_one_letter_code
_entity_poly.pdbx_strand_id
1 'polypeptide(L)'
;MKTMEADVIVVAAGPAGLAAAITAGENDLKAIVFEKSNTTGGAANMGMGPLGIGTKYQKKAFCDITVDEALNKHMEYTHYRVDSDLVQTYFNKSADTIEWLEDMGVEFAGAFRYFRESEATWHIVKPENGVI
;
A
#
# COMPACT_ATOMS: atom_id res chain seq x y z
N MET A 1 27.92 -23.49 13.39
CA MET A 1 26.88 -23.01 12.50
C MET A 1 25.74 -22.50 13.38
N LYS A 2 25.28 -21.26 13.24
CA LYS A 2 24.11 -20.78 14.00
C LYS A 2 22.85 -21.24 13.27
N THR A 3 22.03 -22.01 13.96
CA THR A 3 20.68 -22.38 13.47
C THR A 3 19.65 -21.43 14.09
N MET A 4 18.71 -20.97 13.31
CA MET A 4 17.57 -20.16 13.77
C MET A 4 16.30 -20.91 13.37
N GLU A 5 15.30 -20.87 14.25
CA GLU A 5 13.98 -21.44 14.00
C GLU A 5 12.95 -20.35 13.87
N ALA A 6 12.03 -20.49 12.92
CA ALA A 6 10.93 -19.57 12.68
C ALA A 6 9.72 -20.33 12.10
N ASP A 7 8.52 -19.79 12.31
CA ASP A 7 7.28 -20.32 11.75
C ASP A 7 7.13 -19.89 10.29
N VAL A 8 7.63 -18.67 9.97
CA VAL A 8 7.55 -18.07 8.62
C VAL A 8 8.92 -17.56 8.21
N ILE A 9 9.31 -17.85 6.97
CA ILE A 9 10.50 -17.28 6.33
C ILE A 9 10.04 -16.38 5.19
N VAL A 10 10.41 -15.10 5.25
CA VAL A 10 10.11 -14.11 4.23
C VAL A 10 11.40 -13.79 3.46
N VAL A 11 11.37 -13.92 2.16
CA VAL A 11 12.50 -13.59 1.27
C VAL A 11 12.22 -12.28 0.57
N ALA A 12 13.03 -11.28 0.85
CA ALA A 12 12.95 -9.87 0.49
C ALA A 12 12.06 -9.03 1.43
N ALA A 13 12.59 -7.89 1.86
CA ALA A 13 11.94 -6.91 2.74
C ALA A 13 11.39 -5.70 1.96
N GLY A 14 10.81 -5.93 0.79
CA GLY A 14 9.96 -4.95 0.10
C GLY A 14 8.58 -4.86 0.75
N PRO A 15 7.66 -4.03 0.23
CA PRO A 15 6.34 -3.81 0.86
C PRO A 15 5.58 -5.11 1.12
N ALA A 16 5.55 -6.01 0.15
CA ALA A 16 4.84 -7.29 0.29
C ALA A 16 5.47 -8.19 1.38
N GLY A 17 6.81 -8.26 1.42
CA GLY A 17 7.51 -9.06 2.42
C GLY A 17 7.35 -8.47 3.83
N LEU A 18 7.42 -7.15 3.97
CA LEU A 18 7.17 -6.47 5.23
C LEU A 18 5.74 -6.68 5.72
N ALA A 19 4.74 -6.54 4.83
CA ALA A 19 3.35 -6.81 5.17
C ALA A 19 3.16 -8.26 5.64
N ALA A 20 3.73 -9.24 4.95
CA ALA A 20 3.66 -10.65 5.35
C ALA A 20 4.30 -10.90 6.73
N ALA A 21 5.46 -10.26 7.00
CA ALA A 21 6.14 -10.41 8.28
C ALA A 21 5.37 -9.76 9.44
N ILE A 22 4.78 -8.58 9.20
CA ILE A 22 3.95 -7.88 10.18
C ILE A 22 2.69 -8.72 10.49
N THR A 23 1.99 -9.17 9.45
CA THR A 23 0.80 -10.02 9.62
C THR A 23 1.13 -11.32 10.34
N ALA A 24 2.29 -11.93 10.10
CA ALA A 24 2.73 -13.09 10.87
C ALA A 24 2.89 -12.74 12.36
N GLY A 25 3.52 -11.60 12.67
CA GLY A 25 3.66 -11.13 14.04
C GLY A 25 2.34 -10.80 14.73
N GLU A 26 1.37 -10.20 14.01
CA GLU A 26 0.01 -9.94 14.50
C GLU A 26 -0.76 -11.24 14.86
N ASN A 27 -0.31 -12.38 14.31
CA ASN A 27 -0.85 -13.71 14.59
C ASN A 27 0.07 -14.55 15.49
N ASP A 28 0.92 -13.91 16.29
CA ASP A 28 1.85 -14.56 17.23
C ASP A 28 2.83 -15.56 16.59
N LEU A 29 3.08 -15.43 15.28
CA LEU A 29 4.05 -16.24 14.55
C LEU A 29 5.42 -15.58 14.52
N LYS A 30 6.46 -16.37 14.71
CA LYS A 30 7.85 -15.92 14.59
C LYS A 30 8.26 -15.87 13.13
N ALA A 31 8.47 -14.67 12.60
CA ALA A 31 8.97 -14.47 11.25
C ALA A 31 10.45 -14.14 11.20
N ILE A 32 11.16 -14.66 10.20
CA ILE A 32 12.52 -14.24 9.83
C ILE A 32 12.47 -13.67 8.42
N VAL A 33 12.96 -12.45 8.26
CA VAL A 33 13.02 -11.75 6.97
C VAL A 33 14.45 -11.71 6.48
N PHE A 34 14.68 -12.17 5.25
CA PHE A 34 15.97 -12.06 4.57
C PHE A 34 15.92 -10.96 3.52
N GLU A 35 16.81 -9.97 3.63
CA GLU A 35 16.96 -8.89 2.67
C GLU A 35 18.39 -8.86 2.15
N LYS A 36 18.56 -8.72 0.83
CA LYS A 36 19.88 -8.65 0.18
C LYS A 36 20.53 -7.27 0.25
N SER A 37 19.71 -6.23 0.40
CA SER A 37 20.15 -4.84 0.48
C SER A 37 20.48 -4.45 1.92
N ASN A 38 21.20 -3.34 2.10
CA ASN A 38 21.49 -2.80 3.42
C ASN A 38 20.29 -2.07 4.06
N THR A 39 19.20 -1.89 3.29
CA THR A 39 17.97 -1.20 3.73
C THR A 39 16.76 -2.03 3.33
N THR A 40 15.72 -1.96 4.14
CA THR A 40 14.39 -2.52 3.85
C THR A 40 13.54 -1.52 3.07
N GLY A 41 12.34 -1.94 2.62
CA GLY A 41 11.35 -1.09 1.94
C GLY A 41 11.32 -1.27 0.41
N GLY A 42 12.43 -1.69 -0.22
CA GLY A 42 12.48 -1.94 -1.66
C GLY A 42 11.98 -0.75 -2.48
N ALA A 43 11.11 -1.00 -3.46
CA ALA A 43 10.55 0.04 -4.33
C ALA A 43 9.68 1.07 -3.58
N ALA A 44 9.13 0.75 -2.43
CA ALA A 44 8.34 1.70 -1.64
C ALA A 44 9.16 2.90 -1.15
N ASN A 45 10.48 2.75 -1.02
CA ASN A 45 11.37 3.87 -0.64
C ASN A 45 11.42 4.99 -1.70
N MET A 46 10.93 4.73 -2.91
CA MET A 46 10.82 5.72 -3.98
C MET A 46 9.40 6.27 -4.13
N GLY A 47 8.44 5.73 -3.39
CA GLY A 47 7.05 6.14 -3.39
C GLY A 47 6.77 7.16 -2.28
N MET A 48 5.75 7.99 -2.50
CA MET A 48 5.30 8.96 -1.49
C MET A 48 4.00 8.54 -0.82
N GLY A 49 3.49 7.38 -1.12
CA GLY A 49 2.27 6.84 -0.51
C GLY A 49 1.45 5.93 -1.44
N PRO A 50 0.55 5.16 -0.89
CA PRO A 50 -0.28 4.20 -1.62
C PRO A 50 -1.45 4.86 -2.35
N LEU A 51 -1.99 4.15 -3.34
CA LEU A 51 -3.31 4.42 -3.88
C LEU A 51 -4.37 3.88 -2.91
N GLY A 52 -5.48 4.61 -2.77
CA GLY A 52 -6.63 4.16 -2.00
C GLY A 52 -7.95 4.59 -2.63
N ILE A 53 -8.97 3.75 -2.51
CA ILE A 53 -10.32 3.99 -3.02
C ILE A 53 -11.33 3.75 -1.89
N GLY A 54 -12.29 4.66 -1.74
CA GLY A 54 -13.32 4.59 -0.69
C GLY A 54 -12.84 5.05 0.68
N THR A 55 -11.70 5.74 0.77
CA THR A 55 -11.10 6.16 2.05
C THR A 55 -11.76 7.41 2.64
N LYS A 56 -11.59 7.60 3.95
CA LYS A 56 -12.00 8.84 4.63
C LYS A 56 -11.32 10.10 4.07
N TYR A 57 -10.11 9.95 3.52
CA TYR A 57 -9.36 11.06 2.92
C TYR A 57 -9.96 11.49 1.60
N GLN A 58 -10.43 10.55 0.78
CA GLN A 58 -11.15 10.86 -0.45
C GLN A 58 -12.46 11.59 -0.17
N LYS A 59 -13.23 11.14 0.83
CA LYS A 59 -14.44 11.84 1.26
C LYS A 59 -14.17 13.29 1.65
N LYS A 60 -13.06 13.55 2.37
CA LYS A 60 -12.62 14.91 2.71
C LYS A 60 -12.17 15.72 1.48
N ALA A 61 -11.68 15.05 0.45
CA ALA A 61 -11.26 15.67 -0.82
C ALA A 61 -12.41 15.80 -1.84
N PHE A 62 -13.66 15.51 -1.43
CA PHE A 62 -14.83 15.48 -2.30
C PHE A 62 -14.64 14.58 -3.53
N CYS A 63 -14.05 13.42 -3.34
CA CYS A 63 -13.81 12.42 -4.37
C CYS A 63 -14.59 11.15 -4.01
N ASP A 64 -15.65 10.88 -4.76
CA ASP A 64 -16.57 9.77 -4.51
C ASP A 64 -16.39 8.61 -5.51
N ILE A 65 -15.21 8.51 -6.13
CA ILE A 65 -14.93 7.43 -7.07
C ILE A 65 -15.14 6.06 -6.42
N THR A 66 -15.92 5.22 -7.07
CA THR A 66 -16.16 3.84 -6.67
C THR A 66 -15.06 2.92 -7.18
N VAL A 67 -14.98 1.71 -6.61
CA VAL A 67 -14.04 0.67 -7.07
C VAL A 67 -14.31 0.30 -8.53
N ASP A 68 -15.58 0.17 -8.92
CA ASP A 68 -15.95 -0.19 -10.29
C ASP A 68 -15.58 0.91 -11.30
N GLU A 69 -15.80 2.17 -10.96
CA GLU A 69 -15.38 3.30 -11.79
C GLU A 69 -13.85 3.38 -11.93
N ALA A 70 -13.14 3.16 -10.83
CA ALA A 70 -11.67 3.14 -10.82
C ALA A 70 -11.13 1.97 -11.65
N LEU A 71 -11.75 0.79 -11.52
CA LEU A 71 -11.39 -0.39 -12.31
C LEU A 71 -11.60 -0.12 -13.80
N ASN A 72 -12.77 0.39 -14.20
CA ASN A 72 -13.05 0.71 -15.59
C ASN A 72 -12.04 1.71 -16.16
N LYS A 73 -11.79 2.82 -15.46
CA LYS A 73 -10.78 3.82 -15.86
C LYS A 73 -9.38 3.21 -16.00
N HIS A 74 -9.00 2.34 -15.07
CA HIS A 74 -7.71 1.68 -15.11
C HIS A 74 -7.59 0.69 -16.26
N MET A 75 -8.62 -0.10 -16.52
CA MET A 75 -8.67 -1.03 -17.63
C MET A 75 -8.59 -0.32 -18.98
N GLU A 76 -9.32 0.78 -19.16
CA GLU A 76 -9.24 1.64 -20.35
C GLU A 76 -7.84 2.23 -20.53
N TYR A 77 -7.27 2.82 -19.48
CA TYR A 77 -5.94 3.41 -19.50
C TYR A 77 -4.85 2.40 -19.88
N THR A 78 -4.96 1.17 -19.39
CA THR A 78 -4.00 0.09 -19.67
C THR A 78 -4.32 -0.68 -20.94
N HIS A 79 -5.36 -0.27 -21.68
CA HIS A 79 -5.85 -0.97 -22.86
C HIS A 79 -6.14 -2.46 -22.61
N TYR A 80 -6.71 -2.77 -21.43
CA TYR A 80 -7.05 -4.14 -21.02
C TYR A 80 -5.86 -5.12 -21.03
N ARG A 81 -4.63 -4.62 -20.78
CA ARG A 81 -3.39 -5.42 -20.77
C ARG A 81 -2.94 -5.83 -19.37
N VAL A 82 -3.81 -5.72 -18.38
CA VAL A 82 -3.54 -6.10 -17.00
C VAL A 82 -4.53 -7.15 -16.52
N ASP A 83 -4.18 -7.85 -15.47
CA ASP A 83 -5.07 -8.79 -14.79
C ASP A 83 -6.14 -8.01 -14.02
N SER A 84 -7.38 -8.09 -14.52
CA SER A 84 -8.53 -7.37 -13.93
C SER A 84 -8.84 -7.82 -12.50
N ASP A 85 -8.71 -9.12 -12.21
CA ASP A 85 -9.03 -9.67 -10.89
C ASP A 85 -8.02 -9.22 -9.85
N LEU A 86 -6.73 -9.14 -10.25
CA LEU A 86 -5.68 -8.59 -9.41
C LEU A 86 -5.91 -7.11 -9.11
N VAL A 87 -6.24 -6.30 -10.13
CA VAL A 87 -6.51 -4.87 -9.97
C VAL A 87 -7.75 -4.64 -9.10
N GLN A 88 -8.82 -5.39 -9.33
CA GLN A 88 -10.03 -5.30 -8.52
C GLN A 88 -9.78 -5.67 -7.06
N THR A 89 -9.02 -6.74 -6.81
CA THR A 89 -8.62 -7.15 -5.46
C THR A 89 -7.83 -6.05 -4.76
N TYR A 90 -6.87 -5.46 -5.46
CA TYR A 90 -6.07 -4.34 -4.95
C TYR A 90 -6.95 -3.13 -4.59
N PHE A 91 -7.87 -2.72 -5.47
CA PHE A 91 -8.75 -1.59 -5.21
C PHE A 91 -9.72 -1.85 -4.06
N ASN A 92 -10.31 -3.05 -3.99
CA ASN A 92 -11.20 -3.44 -2.90
C ASN A 92 -10.51 -3.42 -1.53
N LYS A 93 -9.22 -3.77 -1.49
CA LYS A 93 -8.44 -3.84 -0.24
C LYS A 93 -7.70 -2.54 0.11
N SER A 94 -7.72 -1.55 -0.77
CA SER A 94 -6.89 -0.37 -0.62
C SER A 94 -7.28 0.51 0.58
N ALA A 95 -8.58 0.66 0.87
CA ALA A 95 -9.06 1.41 2.03
C ALA A 95 -8.65 0.72 3.35
N ASP A 96 -8.91 -0.59 3.46
CA ASP A 96 -8.52 -1.39 4.63
C ASP A 96 -7.01 -1.32 4.88
N THR A 97 -6.22 -1.34 3.80
CA THR A 97 -4.75 -1.22 3.88
C THR A 97 -4.30 0.14 4.42
N ILE A 98 -4.99 1.22 4.02
CA ILE A 98 -4.69 2.56 4.55
C ILE A 98 -5.03 2.65 6.03
N GLU A 99 -6.17 2.11 6.47
CA GLU A 99 -6.54 2.06 7.88
C GLU A 99 -5.55 1.21 8.70
N TRP A 100 -5.16 0.04 8.19
CA TRP A 100 -4.14 -0.80 8.82
C TRP A 100 -2.79 -0.10 8.98
N LEU A 101 -2.35 0.69 7.98
CA LEU A 101 -1.14 1.50 8.08
C LEU A 101 -1.29 2.62 9.14
N GLU A 102 -2.46 3.24 9.25
CA GLU A 102 -2.74 4.25 10.28
C GLU A 102 -2.70 3.65 11.69
N ASP A 103 -3.25 2.45 11.87
CA ASP A 103 -3.22 1.72 13.15
C ASP A 103 -1.78 1.42 13.60
N MET A 104 -0.85 1.30 12.66
CA MET A 104 0.58 1.19 12.93
C MET A 104 1.29 2.54 13.12
N GLY A 105 0.56 3.66 13.08
CA GLY A 105 1.09 4.99 13.32
C GLY A 105 1.53 5.76 12.07
N VAL A 106 1.23 5.27 10.86
CA VAL A 106 1.49 6.03 9.64
C VAL A 106 0.48 7.17 9.53
N GLU A 107 0.97 8.40 9.41
CA GLU A 107 0.12 9.56 9.18
C GLU A 107 0.05 9.93 7.70
N PHE A 108 -1.16 10.16 7.21
CA PHE A 108 -1.37 10.64 5.84
C PHE A 108 -1.74 12.13 5.82
N ALA A 109 -1.18 12.86 4.87
CA ALA A 109 -1.50 14.28 4.64
C ALA A 109 -2.89 14.45 4.00
N GLY A 110 -3.35 13.43 3.27
CA GLY A 110 -4.63 13.44 2.57
C GLY A 110 -4.62 12.57 1.32
N ALA A 111 -5.72 12.64 0.57
CA ALA A 111 -5.82 12.07 -0.77
C ALA A 111 -5.65 13.17 -1.82
N PHE A 112 -4.77 12.95 -2.79
CA PHE A 112 -4.37 13.94 -3.78
C PHE A 112 -4.53 13.41 -5.21
N ARG A 113 -4.62 14.34 -6.15
CA ARG A 113 -4.61 14.05 -7.58
C ARG A 113 -3.16 14.03 -8.07
N TYR A 114 -2.80 13.02 -8.83
CA TYR A 114 -1.47 12.98 -9.45
C TYR A 114 -1.40 13.88 -10.68
N PHE A 115 -2.49 13.90 -11.47
CA PHE A 115 -2.67 14.82 -12.59
C PHE A 115 -3.95 15.64 -12.38
N ARG A 116 -4.03 16.79 -13.04
CA ARG A 116 -5.18 17.70 -12.94
C ARG A 116 -6.52 17.01 -13.23
N GLU A 117 -6.53 16.11 -14.20
CA GLU A 117 -7.74 15.38 -14.66
C GLU A 117 -7.95 14.04 -13.93
N SER A 118 -7.05 13.68 -13.01
CA SER A 118 -7.18 12.42 -12.26
C SER A 118 -8.03 12.56 -11.01
N GLU A 119 -8.47 11.43 -10.47
CA GLU A 119 -9.15 11.37 -9.19
C GLU A 119 -8.16 11.49 -8.02
N ALA A 120 -8.65 11.91 -6.85
CA ALA A 120 -7.83 12.01 -5.64
C ALA A 120 -7.66 10.62 -5.00
N THR A 121 -6.84 9.78 -5.62
CA THR A 121 -6.60 8.41 -5.17
C THR A 121 -5.23 8.21 -4.52
N TRP A 122 -4.35 9.17 -4.60
CA TRP A 122 -2.99 9.07 -4.07
C TRP A 122 -2.92 9.59 -2.64
N HIS A 123 -2.62 8.71 -1.69
CA HIS A 123 -2.53 9.02 -0.26
C HIS A 123 -1.08 9.31 0.11
N ILE A 124 -0.75 10.58 0.28
CA ILE A 124 0.61 11.02 0.60
C ILE A 124 0.88 10.81 2.08
N VAL A 125 1.93 10.06 2.40
CA VAL A 125 2.43 9.90 3.77
C VAL A 125 3.04 11.22 4.22
N LYS A 126 2.70 11.69 5.41
CA LYS A 126 3.33 12.85 6.00
C LYS A 126 4.80 12.56 6.30
N PRO A 127 5.74 13.37 5.83
CA PRO A 127 7.12 13.23 6.24
C PRO A 127 7.29 13.62 7.72
N GLU A 128 8.23 13.00 8.40
CA GLU A 128 8.52 13.26 9.82
C GLU A 128 8.78 14.75 10.13
N ASN A 129 9.28 15.50 9.15
CA ASN A 129 9.60 16.92 9.28
C ASN A 129 8.47 17.87 8.86
N GLY A 130 7.28 17.35 8.54
CA GLY A 130 6.11 18.17 8.19
C GLY A 130 6.19 18.96 6.87
N VAL A 131 7.24 18.75 6.08
CA VAL A 131 7.43 19.39 4.77
C VAL A 131 7.10 18.37 3.69
N ILE A 132 6.07 18.64 2.88
CA ILE A 132 5.72 17.89 1.67
C ILE A 132 6.38 18.54 0.48
#